data_a6528700efd49c6effa5cd3f8b88abcc
#
_entry.id   a6528700efd49c6effa5cd3f8b88abcc
#
_cell.length_a   1.000
_cell.length_b   1.000
_cell.length_c   1.000
_cell.angle_alpha   90.00
_cell.angle_beta   90.00
_cell.angle_gamma   90.00
#
_symmetry.space_group_name_H-M   'P 1'
#
loop_
_entity.id
_entity.type
_entity.pdbx_description
1 polymer ?
#
loop_
_entity_poly.entity_id
_entity_poly.type
_entity_poly.pdbx_seq_one_letter_code
_entity_poly.pdbx_strand_id
1 'polypeptide(L)'
;MASAVETFGGLHVVVNNAGILSLKKPFVEYTKADWDKIFGINFMGDVFFCKAVIPTMKEKKAGRIINMASQSAETGGLAASPIYAASKAAVWCMTKSLAGEMGPYQVTINAVAPGCIMTEMTRNAGYRDDMVPMKRLGTPEDVADVVGFLASEDSRYVTGMIVDINGGTVMR
;
A
#
# COMPACT_ATOMS: atom_id res chain seq x y z
N MET A 1 -12.75 11.09 9.95
CA MET A 1 -13.53 11.09 8.72
C MET A 1 -14.69 12.07 8.79
N ALA A 2 -15.55 12.00 9.79
CA ALA A 2 -16.63 12.99 9.95
C ALA A 2 -16.09 14.43 9.86
N SER A 3 -15.01 14.74 10.57
CA SER A 3 -14.35 16.04 10.54
C SER A 3 -13.86 16.46 9.13
N ALA A 4 -13.32 15.52 8.33
CA ALA A 4 -12.89 15.83 6.96
C ALA A 4 -14.10 16.13 6.05
N VAL A 5 -15.17 15.34 6.17
CA VAL A 5 -16.41 15.58 5.41
C VAL A 5 -17.05 16.90 5.81
N GLU A 6 -17.07 17.21 7.11
CA GLU A 6 -17.59 18.47 7.63
C GLU A 6 -16.80 19.69 7.16
N THR A 7 -15.46 19.57 7.15
CA THR A 7 -14.56 20.69 6.77
C THR A 7 -14.49 20.90 5.27
N PHE A 8 -14.45 19.82 4.47
CA PHE A 8 -14.18 19.88 3.03
C PHE A 8 -15.38 19.48 2.14
N GLY A 9 -16.54 19.21 2.71
CA GLY A 9 -17.75 18.85 1.98
C GLY A 9 -17.77 17.43 1.41
N GLY A 10 -16.70 16.67 1.56
CA GLY A 10 -16.63 15.30 1.05
C GLY A 10 -15.28 14.62 1.24
N LEU A 11 -15.27 13.33 0.92
CA LEU A 11 -14.06 12.52 0.89
C LEU A 11 -14.03 11.76 -0.43
N HIS A 12 -13.05 12.03 -1.26
CA HIS A 12 -12.98 11.53 -2.64
C HIS A 12 -11.81 10.57 -2.86
N VAL A 13 -10.71 10.79 -2.15
CA VAL A 13 -9.50 9.97 -2.26
C VAL A 13 -9.04 9.56 -0.86
N VAL A 14 -8.68 8.29 -0.71
CA VAL A 14 -8.02 7.76 0.49
C VAL A 14 -6.72 7.11 0.09
N VAL A 15 -5.64 7.49 0.75
CA VAL A 15 -4.33 6.85 0.63
C VAL A 15 -4.01 6.18 1.96
N ASN A 16 -4.07 4.85 1.98
CA ASN A 16 -3.71 4.04 3.13
C ASN A 16 -2.18 3.85 3.14
N ASN A 17 -1.47 4.86 3.66
CA ASN A 17 -0.01 4.90 3.65
C ASN A 17 0.63 4.48 4.98
N ALA A 18 -0.11 4.52 6.08
CA ALA A 18 0.43 4.20 7.40
C ALA A 18 1.00 2.77 7.44
N GLY A 19 2.23 2.64 7.92
CA GLY A 19 2.86 1.32 8.01
C GLY A 19 4.15 1.36 8.81
N ILE A 20 4.55 0.20 9.30
CA ILE A 20 5.80 0.02 10.04
C ILE A 20 6.53 -1.22 9.53
N LEU A 21 7.87 -1.20 9.60
CA LEU A 21 8.70 -2.39 9.44
C LEU A 21 8.78 -3.17 10.76
N SER A 22 9.07 -4.45 10.68
CA SER A 22 9.54 -5.23 11.82
C SER A 22 11.01 -5.59 11.66
N LEU A 23 11.72 -5.70 12.77
CA LEU A 23 13.08 -6.20 12.78
C LEU A 23 13.08 -7.64 12.26
N LYS A 24 14.07 -7.97 11.40
CA LYS A 24 14.28 -9.33 10.92
C LYS A 24 14.96 -10.15 12.03
N LYS A 25 14.37 -11.29 12.33
CA LYS A 25 14.90 -12.28 13.29
C LYS A 25 14.50 -13.69 12.82
N PRO A 26 15.03 -14.77 13.42
CA PRO A 26 14.59 -16.13 13.11
C PRO A 26 13.06 -16.28 13.25
N PHE A 27 12.45 -17.01 12.33
CA PHE A 27 10.98 -17.12 12.27
C PHE A 27 10.35 -17.58 13.58
N VAL A 28 10.97 -18.56 14.24
CA VAL A 28 10.48 -19.13 15.49
C VAL A 28 10.49 -18.18 16.70
N GLU A 29 11.19 -17.04 16.57
CA GLU A 29 11.28 -16.02 17.62
C GLU A 29 10.20 -14.93 17.51
N TYR A 30 9.37 -14.95 16.44
CA TYR A 30 8.26 -14.00 16.36
C TYR A 30 7.13 -14.42 17.29
N THR A 31 6.83 -13.52 18.21
CA THR A 31 5.74 -13.69 19.17
C THR A 31 4.40 -13.30 18.56
N LYS A 32 3.31 -13.72 19.20
CA LYS A 32 1.97 -13.23 18.83
C LYS A 32 1.87 -11.72 18.88
N ALA A 33 2.53 -11.07 19.83
CA ALA A 33 2.55 -9.61 19.96
C ALA A 33 3.23 -8.93 18.74
N ASP A 34 4.30 -9.53 18.18
CA ASP A 34 4.91 -9.03 16.96
C ASP A 34 3.93 -9.08 15.78
N TRP A 35 3.20 -10.19 15.63
CA TRP A 35 2.15 -10.36 14.61
C TRP A 35 1.03 -9.35 14.80
N ASP A 36 0.48 -9.24 16.00
CA ASP A 36 -0.63 -8.32 16.32
C ASP A 36 -0.24 -6.87 16.01
N LYS A 37 0.97 -6.46 16.36
CA LYS A 37 1.48 -5.11 16.12
C LYS A 37 1.59 -4.80 14.63
N ILE A 38 2.25 -5.68 13.86
CA ILE A 38 2.49 -5.45 12.43
C ILE A 38 1.17 -5.51 11.65
N PHE A 39 0.35 -6.54 11.87
CA PHE A 39 -0.94 -6.65 11.19
C PHE A 39 -1.92 -5.58 11.64
N GLY A 40 -1.91 -5.21 12.90
CA GLY A 40 -2.76 -4.14 13.46
C GLY A 40 -2.57 -2.82 12.74
N ILE A 41 -1.31 -2.45 12.44
CA ILE A 41 -1.00 -1.19 11.77
C ILE A 41 -1.07 -1.35 10.24
N ASN A 42 -0.33 -2.32 9.67
CA ASN A 42 -0.12 -2.42 8.22
C ASN A 42 -1.32 -2.95 7.45
N PHE A 43 -2.26 -3.65 8.10
CA PHE A 43 -3.41 -4.26 7.45
C PHE A 43 -4.74 -3.84 8.08
N MET A 44 -4.91 -4.00 9.39
CA MET A 44 -6.18 -3.65 10.03
C MET A 44 -6.47 -2.16 9.99
N GLY A 45 -5.43 -1.31 10.01
CA GLY A 45 -5.58 0.12 9.74
C GLY A 45 -6.26 0.39 8.41
N ASP A 46 -5.77 -0.22 7.33
CA ASP A 46 -6.35 -0.10 5.98
C ASP A 46 -7.79 -0.64 5.94
N VAL A 47 -8.05 -1.78 6.60
CA VAL A 47 -9.41 -2.35 6.72
C VAL A 47 -10.36 -1.37 7.37
N PHE A 48 -9.98 -0.73 8.47
CA PHE A 48 -10.85 0.22 9.17
C PHE A 48 -11.13 1.47 8.34
N PHE A 49 -10.12 2.01 7.65
CA PHE A 49 -10.33 3.14 6.75
C PHE A 49 -11.22 2.75 5.57
N CYS A 50 -10.99 1.62 4.91
CA CYS A 50 -11.86 1.13 3.83
C CYS A 50 -13.31 0.94 4.31
N LYS A 51 -13.52 0.28 5.44
CA LYS A 51 -14.87 0.11 6.02
C LYS A 51 -15.59 1.44 6.27
N ALA A 52 -14.84 2.45 6.66
CA ALA A 52 -15.41 3.74 7.01
C ALA A 52 -15.73 4.62 5.78
N VAL A 53 -14.98 4.47 4.65
CA VAL A 53 -15.18 5.33 3.45
C VAL A 53 -16.09 4.70 2.40
N ILE A 54 -16.03 3.38 2.25
CA ILE A 54 -16.75 2.63 1.22
C ILE A 54 -18.26 2.96 1.18
N PRO A 55 -19.01 3.02 2.29
CA PRO A 55 -20.44 3.34 2.24
C PRO A 55 -20.73 4.67 1.53
N THR A 56 -19.97 5.72 1.87
CA THR A 56 -20.13 7.05 1.27
C THR A 56 -19.70 7.08 -0.20
N MET A 57 -18.58 6.42 -0.54
CA MET A 57 -18.13 6.34 -1.93
C MET A 57 -19.11 5.55 -2.80
N LYS A 58 -19.68 4.47 -2.26
CA LYS A 58 -20.71 3.66 -2.92
C LYS A 58 -21.98 4.46 -3.22
N GLU A 59 -22.46 5.24 -2.26
CA GLU A 59 -23.62 6.11 -2.41
C GLU A 59 -23.38 7.18 -3.48
N LYS A 60 -22.22 7.84 -3.45
CA LYS A 60 -21.82 8.88 -4.40
C LYS A 60 -21.45 8.34 -5.78
N LYS A 61 -21.24 7.03 -5.93
CA LYS A 61 -20.71 6.39 -7.13
C LYS A 61 -19.41 7.04 -7.62
N ALA A 62 -18.57 7.43 -6.69
CA ALA A 62 -17.28 8.08 -6.96
C ALA A 62 -16.34 7.88 -5.77
N GLY A 63 -15.08 7.58 -6.05
CA GLY A 63 -14.05 7.46 -5.03
C GLY A 63 -12.81 6.75 -5.54
N ARG A 64 -11.69 6.99 -4.86
CA ARG A 64 -10.42 6.33 -5.13
C ARG A 64 -9.77 5.90 -3.83
N ILE A 65 -9.37 4.64 -3.76
CA ILE A 65 -8.61 4.11 -2.62
C ILE A 65 -7.27 3.61 -3.15
N ILE A 66 -6.18 4.10 -2.59
CA ILE A 66 -4.83 3.68 -2.92
C ILE A 66 -4.17 3.09 -1.68
N ASN A 67 -3.84 1.82 -1.73
CA ASN A 67 -3.24 1.10 -0.61
C ASN A 67 -1.72 0.98 -0.80
N MET A 68 -0.96 1.11 0.29
CA MET A 68 0.49 0.93 0.28
C MET A 68 0.84 -0.53 0.55
N ALA A 69 1.04 -1.32 -0.51
CA ALA A 69 1.59 -2.67 -0.45
C ALA A 69 3.13 -2.62 -0.35
N SER A 70 3.83 -3.55 -0.95
CA SER A 70 5.29 -3.61 -1.06
C SER A 70 5.68 -4.71 -2.04
N GLN A 71 6.81 -4.59 -2.71
CA GLN A 71 7.41 -5.71 -3.44
C GLN A 71 7.65 -6.94 -2.55
N SER A 72 7.80 -6.74 -1.23
CA SER A 72 7.96 -7.84 -0.27
C SER A 72 6.76 -8.79 -0.23
N ALA A 73 5.57 -8.32 -0.62
CA ALA A 73 4.37 -9.16 -0.73
C ALA A 73 4.53 -10.29 -1.75
N GLU A 74 5.32 -10.07 -2.79
CA GLU A 74 5.60 -11.06 -3.84
C GLU A 74 6.86 -11.87 -3.55
N THR A 75 7.93 -11.18 -3.11
CA THR A 75 9.24 -11.83 -2.93
C THR A 75 9.37 -12.60 -1.61
N GLY A 76 8.36 -12.55 -0.74
CA GLY A 76 8.42 -13.13 0.60
C GLY A 76 9.31 -12.36 1.57
N GLY A 77 9.80 -11.16 1.16
CA GLY A 77 10.53 -10.28 2.05
C GLY A 77 11.97 -10.73 2.35
N LEU A 78 12.75 -11.11 1.33
CA LEU A 78 14.15 -11.52 1.52
C LEU A 78 14.97 -10.48 2.32
N ALA A 79 14.70 -9.19 2.13
CA ALA A 79 15.32 -8.09 2.89
C ALA A 79 14.44 -7.58 4.06
N ALA A 80 13.17 -8.00 4.14
CA ALA A 80 12.23 -7.64 5.20
C ALA A 80 11.90 -8.85 6.09
N SER A 81 11.13 -8.64 7.14
CA SER A 81 10.65 -9.74 7.96
C SER A 81 9.47 -10.48 7.29
N PRO A 82 9.30 -11.80 7.54
CA PRO A 82 8.18 -12.56 6.98
C PRO A 82 6.81 -12.01 7.42
N ILE A 83 6.69 -11.49 8.64
CA ILE A 83 5.42 -10.90 9.11
C ILE A 83 5.09 -9.59 8.41
N TYR A 84 6.09 -8.77 8.06
CA TYR A 84 5.91 -7.59 7.23
C TYR A 84 5.43 -7.98 5.82
N ALA A 85 6.15 -8.92 5.20
CA ALA A 85 5.79 -9.42 3.86
C ALA A 85 4.36 -9.98 3.84
N ALA A 86 3.99 -10.79 4.83
CA ALA A 86 2.64 -11.33 4.97
C ALA A 86 1.58 -10.23 5.14
N SER A 87 1.86 -9.19 5.95
CA SER A 87 0.93 -8.06 6.12
C SER A 87 0.70 -7.30 4.81
N LYS A 88 1.77 -7.10 4.01
CA LYS A 88 1.68 -6.42 2.71
C LYS A 88 1.04 -7.31 1.62
N ALA A 89 1.18 -8.62 1.71
CA ALA A 89 0.43 -9.57 0.88
C ALA A 89 -1.08 -9.56 1.20
N ALA A 90 -1.45 -9.40 2.47
CA ALA A 90 -2.85 -9.23 2.86
C ALA A 90 -3.47 -7.95 2.26
N VAL A 91 -2.75 -6.81 2.30
CA VAL A 91 -3.14 -5.55 1.64
C VAL A 91 -3.33 -5.75 0.13
N TRP A 92 -2.40 -6.45 -0.50
CA TRP A 92 -2.45 -6.78 -1.92
C TRP A 92 -3.71 -7.57 -2.29
N CYS A 93 -3.98 -8.66 -1.56
CA CYS A 93 -5.16 -9.50 -1.80
C CYS A 93 -6.47 -8.73 -1.56
N MET A 94 -6.56 -7.99 -0.45
CA MET A 94 -7.72 -7.16 -0.12
C MET A 94 -7.99 -6.11 -1.20
N THR A 95 -6.96 -5.47 -1.75
CA THR A 95 -7.10 -4.50 -2.85
C THR A 95 -7.85 -5.09 -4.03
N LYS A 96 -7.47 -6.28 -4.48
CA LYS A 96 -8.12 -6.96 -5.61
C LYS A 96 -9.57 -7.34 -5.31
N SER A 97 -9.81 -7.86 -4.12
CA SER A 97 -11.15 -8.25 -3.68
C SER A 97 -12.10 -7.04 -3.64
N LEU A 98 -11.70 -5.96 -2.98
CA LEU A 98 -12.51 -4.76 -2.88
C LEU A 98 -12.68 -4.04 -4.22
N ALA A 99 -11.70 -4.08 -5.12
CA ALA A 99 -11.82 -3.51 -6.47
C ALA A 99 -12.95 -4.19 -7.26
N GLY A 100 -13.06 -5.51 -7.17
CA GLY A 100 -14.17 -6.26 -7.79
C GLY A 100 -15.53 -5.88 -7.20
N GLU A 101 -15.62 -5.77 -5.88
CA GLU A 101 -16.85 -5.39 -5.19
C GLU A 101 -17.29 -3.95 -5.53
N MET A 102 -16.33 -3.03 -5.65
CA MET A 102 -16.60 -1.61 -5.77
C MET A 102 -16.69 -1.08 -7.21
N GLY A 103 -16.25 -1.88 -8.19
CA GLY A 103 -16.31 -1.52 -9.61
C GLY A 103 -17.71 -1.09 -10.10
N PRO A 104 -18.81 -1.79 -9.76
CA PRO A 104 -20.17 -1.36 -10.12
C PRO A 104 -20.57 0.02 -9.62
N TYR A 105 -19.86 0.53 -8.61
CA TYR A 105 -20.11 1.86 -8.01
C TYR A 105 -19.13 2.93 -8.51
N GLN A 106 -18.36 2.67 -9.56
CA GLN A 106 -17.37 3.61 -10.12
C GLN A 106 -16.31 4.05 -9.10
N VAL A 107 -16.03 3.21 -8.11
CA VAL A 107 -14.96 3.42 -7.13
C VAL A 107 -13.76 2.56 -7.54
N THR A 108 -12.61 3.17 -7.74
CA THR A 108 -11.38 2.45 -8.06
C THR A 108 -10.58 2.16 -6.78
N ILE A 109 -10.05 0.96 -6.70
CA ILE A 109 -9.21 0.54 -5.58
C ILE A 109 -7.95 -0.10 -6.15
N ASN A 110 -6.81 0.51 -5.88
CA ASN A 110 -5.51 0.06 -6.38
C ASN A 110 -4.49 0.01 -5.24
N ALA A 111 -3.36 -0.61 -5.48
CA ALA A 111 -2.23 -0.52 -4.58
C ALA A 111 -0.95 -0.17 -5.35
N VAL A 112 -0.02 0.43 -4.64
CA VAL A 112 1.36 0.57 -5.09
C VAL A 112 2.25 -0.39 -4.31
N ALA A 113 3.27 -0.93 -4.96
CA ALA A 113 4.23 -1.87 -4.39
C ALA A 113 5.65 -1.31 -4.49
N PRO A 114 6.04 -0.41 -3.56
CA PRO A 114 7.39 0.15 -3.54
C PRO A 114 8.45 -0.93 -3.29
N GLY A 115 9.61 -0.73 -3.93
CA GLY A 115 10.80 -1.53 -3.74
C GLY A 115 11.79 -0.88 -2.76
N CYS A 116 13.03 -0.72 -3.22
CA CYS A 116 14.11 -0.08 -2.45
C CYS A 116 13.95 1.44 -2.50
N ILE A 117 13.11 1.99 -1.64
CA ILE A 117 12.87 3.43 -1.51
C ILE A 117 13.64 3.97 -0.32
N MET A 118 14.39 5.06 -0.50
CA MET A 118 15.12 5.72 0.56
C MET A 118 14.19 6.62 1.38
N THR A 119 13.94 6.22 2.61
CA THR A 119 13.10 6.91 3.59
C THR A 119 13.75 6.83 4.96
N GLU A 120 13.21 7.53 5.96
CA GLU A 120 13.62 7.37 7.35
C GLU A 120 13.50 5.91 7.82
N MET A 121 12.41 5.24 7.43
CA MET A 121 12.14 3.84 7.77
C MET A 121 13.21 2.88 7.21
N THR A 122 13.79 3.18 6.06
CA THR A 122 14.70 2.30 5.32
C THR A 122 16.16 2.77 5.34
N ARG A 123 16.46 3.88 6.00
CA ARG A 123 17.83 4.48 6.07
C ARG A 123 18.91 3.46 6.41
N ASN A 124 18.60 2.52 7.30
CA ASN A 124 19.54 1.50 7.77
C ASN A 124 19.27 0.12 7.16
N ALA A 125 18.51 0.02 6.07
CA ALA A 125 18.18 -1.26 5.43
C ALA A 125 19.32 -1.85 4.58
N GLY A 126 20.41 -1.10 4.41
CA GLY A 126 21.56 -1.54 3.62
C GLY A 126 21.32 -1.52 2.11
N TYR A 127 20.35 -0.74 1.65
CA TYR A 127 20.08 -0.57 0.21
C TYR A 127 21.23 0.16 -0.49
N ARG A 128 21.55 -0.25 -1.71
CA ARG A 128 22.58 0.35 -2.56
C ARG A 128 22.06 0.45 -4.00
N ASP A 129 22.53 1.45 -4.73
CA ASP A 129 22.14 1.73 -6.12
C ASP A 129 22.39 0.56 -7.07
N ASP A 130 23.46 -0.21 -6.81
CA ASP A 130 23.83 -1.37 -7.62
C ASP A 130 22.84 -2.55 -7.50
N MET A 131 22.03 -2.59 -6.45
CA MET A 131 20.97 -3.59 -6.26
C MET A 131 19.74 -3.36 -7.17
N VAL A 132 19.62 -2.18 -7.75
CA VAL A 132 18.47 -1.79 -8.56
C VAL A 132 18.88 -1.72 -10.04
N PRO A 133 18.14 -2.33 -10.97
CA PRO A 133 18.43 -2.23 -12.41
C PRO A 133 18.58 -0.80 -12.91
N MET A 134 17.76 0.15 -12.42
CA MET A 134 17.86 1.58 -12.78
C MET A 134 19.08 2.29 -12.17
N LYS A 135 19.94 1.57 -11.41
CA LYS A 135 21.18 2.08 -10.82
C LYS A 135 21.00 3.30 -9.92
N ARG A 136 19.82 3.43 -9.33
CA ARG A 136 19.51 4.36 -8.25
C ARG A 136 18.46 3.78 -7.32
N LEU A 137 18.48 4.18 -6.08
CA LEU A 137 17.37 3.93 -5.16
C LEU A 137 16.17 4.80 -5.53
N GLY A 138 14.99 4.33 -5.23
CA GLY A 138 13.77 5.15 -5.36
C GLY A 138 13.69 6.19 -4.24
N THR A 139 12.93 7.23 -4.50
CA THR A 139 12.62 8.30 -3.54
C THR A 139 11.13 8.29 -3.17
N PRO A 140 10.72 8.96 -2.09
CA PRO A 140 9.30 9.15 -1.78
C PRO A 140 8.52 9.78 -2.94
N GLU A 141 9.16 10.68 -3.71
CA GLU A 141 8.55 11.35 -4.86
C GLU A 141 8.24 10.37 -5.99
N ASP A 142 9.13 9.39 -6.27
CA ASP A 142 8.87 8.33 -7.25
C ASP A 142 7.57 7.56 -6.90
N VAL A 143 7.29 7.37 -5.62
CA VAL A 143 6.05 6.73 -5.15
C VAL A 143 4.87 7.69 -5.23
N ALA A 144 5.06 8.94 -4.81
CA ALA A 144 4.02 9.96 -4.78
C ALA A 144 3.46 10.26 -6.17
N ASP A 145 4.30 10.27 -7.21
CA ASP A 145 3.90 10.51 -8.59
C ASP A 145 2.91 9.43 -9.08
N VAL A 146 3.17 8.17 -8.78
CA VAL A 146 2.26 7.07 -9.13
C VAL A 146 0.98 7.13 -8.31
N VAL A 147 1.07 7.44 -7.02
CA VAL A 147 -0.12 7.66 -6.17
C VAL A 147 -0.95 8.83 -6.71
N GLY A 148 -0.32 9.92 -7.14
CA GLY A 148 -0.97 11.07 -7.76
C GLY A 148 -1.72 10.68 -9.04
N PHE A 149 -1.10 9.89 -9.92
CA PHE A 149 -1.77 9.33 -11.10
C PHE A 149 -3.00 8.49 -10.71
N LEU A 150 -2.85 7.56 -9.76
CA LEU A 150 -3.96 6.70 -9.31
C LEU A 150 -5.08 7.49 -8.59
N ALA A 151 -4.79 8.64 -8.04
CA ALA A 151 -5.76 9.55 -7.43
C ALA A 151 -6.47 10.45 -8.44
N SER A 152 -5.95 10.59 -9.65
CA SER A 152 -6.45 11.48 -10.70
C SER A 152 -7.56 10.86 -11.57
N GLU A 153 -8.19 11.68 -12.42
CA GLU A 153 -9.14 11.20 -13.43
C GLU A 153 -8.48 10.38 -14.55
N ASP A 154 -7.18 10.53 -14.76
CA ASP A 154 -6.45 9.79 -15.80
C ASP A 154 -6.43 8.29 -15.54
N SER A 155 -6.62 7.88 -14.28
CA SER A 155 -6.69 6.47 -13.86
C SER A 155 -8.12 5.93 -13.71
N ARG A 156 -9.15 6.64 -14.21
CA ARG A 156 -10.58 6.30 -14.00
C ARG A 156 -10.97 4.88 -14.44
N TYR A 157 -10.20 4.24 -15.31
CA TYR A 157 -10.43 2.87 -15.77
C TYR A 157 -9.41 1.87 -15.22
N VAL A 158 -8.62 2.28 -14.23
CA VAL A 158 -7.61 1.46 -13.55
C VAL A 158 -8.13 1.06 -12.18
N THR A 159 -8.41 -0.24 -11.97
CA THR A 159 -8.84 -0.77 -10.68
C THR A 159 -8.34 -2.20 -10.49
N GLY A 160 -8.08 -2.60 -9.25
CA GLY A 160 -7.54 -3.91 -8.90
C GLY A 160 -6.05 -4.08 -9.23
N MET A 161 -5.39 -3.02 -9.67
CA MET A 161 -3.97 -3.06 -10.03
C MET A 161 -3.08 -2.95 -8.79
N ILE A 162 -1.94 -3.63 -8.91
CA ILE A 162 -0.81 -3.46 -8.01
C ILE A 162 0.33 -2.91 -8.87
N VAL A 163 0.65 -1.65 -8.67
CA VAL A 163 1.66 -0.96 -9.49
C VAL A 163 3.01 -1.07 -8.81
N ASP A 164 3.94 -1.75 -9.45
CA ASP A 164 5.32 -1.87 -8.95
C ASP A 164 6.08 -0.56 -9.15
N ILE A 165 6.71 -0.07 -8.08
CA ILE A 165 7.56 1.12 -8.07
C ILE A 165 8.90 0.71 -7.47
N ASN A 166 9.69 -0.03 -8.23
CA ASN A 166 10.83 -0.78 -7.70
C ASN A 166 12.10 -0.67 -8.56
N GLY A 167 12.12 0.18 -9.59
CA GLY A 167 13.28 0.36 -10.45
C GLY A 167 13.71 -0.90 -11.21
N GLY A 168 12.79 -1.87 -11.39
CA GLY A 168 13.03 -3.12 -12.09
C GLY A 168 13.54 -4.26 -11.21
N THR A 169 13.54 -4.14 -9.88
CA THR A 169 14.00 -5.24 -8.99
C THR A 169 13.05 -6.45 -8.99
N VAL A 170 11.79 -6.24 -9.32
CA VAL A 170 10.80 -7.29 -9.60
C VAL A 170 10.09 -6.94 -10.89
N MET A 171 9.99 -7.89 -11.82
CA MET A 171 9.30 -7.76 -13.11
C MET A 171 8.27 -8.87 -13.24
N ARG A 172 7.07 -8.54 -13.71
CA ARG A 172 5.93 -9.46 -13.90
C ARG A 172 5.50 -9.49 -15.35
#